data_e92338c9ef01e1418a16dbdc6a90866b
#
_entry.id   e92338c9ef01e1418a16dbdc6a90866b
#
_cell.length_a   1.000
_cell.length_b   1.000
_cell.length_c   1.000
_cell.angle_alpha   90.00
_cell.angle_beta   90.00
_cell.angle_gamma   90.00
#
_symmetry.space_group_name_H-M   'P 1'
#
loop_
_entity.id
_entity.type
_entity.pdbx_description
1 polymer ?
#
loop_
_entity_poly.entity_id
_entity_poly.type
_entity_poly.pdbx_seq_one_letter_code
_entity_poly.pdbx_strand_id
1 'polypeptide(L)'
;MFERILVPLDGSKVGEAALSVIEQLVSRCVPVVKVEITLLGVITLLRHWVVVGEASAPVSYTEDELKLIRQRVMDYLNQTAESMKTQGLTIKTMVTSGNAADEILKAADEINADLIAMSTHGRSGWRRLAFGSITDKVLHSSKIPVLMVRAPEGTVNE
;
A
#
# COMPACT_ATOMS: atom_id res chain seq x y z
N MET A 1 -11.96 -9.19 -16.30
CA MET A 1 -11.40 -10.06 -15.26
C MET A 1 -10.14 -9.36 -14.79
N PHE A 2 -9.86 -9.33 -13.48
CA PHE A 2 -8.68 -8.63 -12.98
C PHE A 2 -7.48 -9.57 -13.03
N GLU A 3 -6.43 -9.18 -13.74
CA GLU A 3 -5.21 -9.98 -13.95
C GLU A 3 -3.98 -9.32 -13.31
N ARG A 4 -3.97 -7.99 -13.19
CA ARG A 4 -2.89 -7.23 -12.57
C ARG A 4 -3.43 -6.33 -11.48
N ILE A 5 -3.15 -6.69 -10.25
CA ILE A 5 -3.70 -6.03 -9.07
C ILE A 5 -2.57 -5.32 -8.32
N LEU A 6 -2.73 -4.02 -8.09
CA LEU A 6 -1.84 -3.24 -7.23
C LEU A 6 -2.39 -3.18 -5.82
N VAL A 7 -1.56 -3.52 -4.83
CA VAL A 7 -1.91 -3.46 -3.41
C VAL A 7 -0.90 -2.60 -2.67
N PRO A 8 -1.23 -1.32 -2.42
CA PRO A 8 -0.41 -0.46 -1.58
C PRO A 8 -0.46 -0.90 -0.11
N LEU A 9 0.70 -0.98 0.53
CA LEU A 9 0.87 -1.38 1.93
C LEU A 9 1.70 -0.33 2.68
N ASP A 10 1.32 -0.02 3.90
CA ASP A 10 1.98 0.95 4.77
C ASP A 10 2.68 0.31 5.99
N GLY A 11 2.75 -1.02 6.01
CA GLY A 11 3.31 -1.79 7.12
C GLY A 11 2.35 -1.98 8.30
N SER A 12 1.13 -1.46 8.21
CA SER A 12 0.14 -1.62 9.27
C SER A 12 -0.72 -2.86 9.08
N LYS A 13 -1.20 -3.44 10.17
CA LYS A 13 -2.16 -4.55 10.14
C LYS A 13 -3.48 -4.17 9.47
N VAL A 14 -3.85 -2.91 9.55
CA VAL A 14 -5.02 -2.37 8.85
C VAL A 14 -4.78 -2.38 7.34
N GLY A 15 -3.60 -1.94 6.89
CA GLY A 15 -3.21 -1.97 5.48
C GLY A 15 -3.27 -3.37 4.87
N GLU A 16 -2.91 -4.39 5.65
CA GLU A 16 -2.91 -5.79 5.22
C GLU A 16 -4.32 -6.39 5.04
N ALA A 17 -5.38 -5.75 5.54
CA ALA A 17 -6.73 -6.31 5.45
C ALA A 17 -7.21 -6.53 4.00
N ALA A 18 -6.70 -5.77 3.03
CA ALA A 18 -7.00 -5.97 1.62
C ALA A 18 -6.46 -7.31 1.09
N LEU A 19 -5.34 -7.80 1.63
CA LEU A 19 -4.67 -9.00 1.15
C LEU A 19 -5.56 -10.24 1.27
N SER A 20 -6.18 -10.45 2.42
CA SER A 20 -7.06 -11.61 2.65
C SER A 20 -8.28 -11.62 1.72
N VAL A 21 -8.82 -10.44 1.40
CA VAL A 21 -9.94 -10.31 0.46
C VAL A 21 -9.48 -10.60 -0.97
N ILE A 22 -8.32 -10.09 -1.36
CA ILE A 22 -7.75 -10.35 -2.69
C ILE A 22 -7.43 -11.83 -2.85
N GLU A 23 -6.82 -12.48 -1.86
CA GLU A 23 -6.55 -13.93 -1.89
C GLU A 23 -7.84 -14.74 -2.07
N GLN A 24 -8.92 -14.40 -1.35
CA GLN A 24 -10.22 -15.06 -1.51
C GLN A 24 -10.85 -14.82 -2.89
N LEU A 25 -10.73 -13.62 -3.44
CA LEU A 25 -11.25 -13.30 -4.77
C LEU A 25 -10.49 -14.07 -5.85
N VAL A 26 -9.17 -14.08 -5.75
CA VAL A 26 -8.28 -14.69 -6.74
C VAL A 26 -8.31 -16.21 -6.66
N SER A 27 -8.35 -16.81 -5.47
CA SER A 27 -8.42 -18.27 -5.29
C SER A 27 -9.62 -18.91 -6.01
N ARG A 28 -10.68 -18.16 -6.23
CA ARG A 28 -11.85 -18.60 -7.01
C ARG A 28 -11.65 -18.52 -8.53
N CYS A 29 -10.65 -17.76 -8.97
CA CYS A 29 -10.35 -17.56 -10.39
C CYS A 29 -9.23 -18.49 -10.89
N VAL A 30 -8.38 -19.00 -10.00
CA VAL A 30 -7.32 -19.97 -10.30
C VAL A 30 -7.96 -21.38 -10.42
N PRO A 31 -7.60 -22.23 -11.41
CA PRO A 31 -6.47 -22.16 -12.35
C PRO A 31 -6.78 -21.50 -13.71
N VAL A 32 -7.92 -20.86 -13.87
CA VAL A 32 -8.41 -20.38 -15.17
C VAL A 32 -7.64 -19.16 -15.66
N VAL A 33 -7.16 -18.32 -14.74
CA VAL A 33 -6.48 -17.05 -15.05
C VAL A 33 -5.21 -16.92 -14.23
N LYS A 34 -4.12 -16.47 -14.87
CA LYS A 34 -2.90 -16.08 -14.18
C LYS A 34 -3.08 -14.68 -13.61
N VAL A 35 -3.08 -14.55 -12.30
CA VAL A 35 -3.19 -13.25 -11.62
C VAL A 35 -1.81 -12.84 -11.08
N GLU A 36 -1.44 -11.62 -11.38
CA GLU A 36 -0.25 -10.96 -10.85
C GLU A 36 -0.66 -9.92 -9.80
N ILE A 37 -0.12 -10.01 -8.60
CA ILE A 37 -0.30 -9.05 -7.53
C ILE A 37 1.01 -8.32 -7.31
N THR A 38 0.99 -6.99 -7.38
CA THR A 38 2.13 -6.16 -7.02
C THR A 38 1.87 -5.50 -5.67
N LEU A 39 2.66 -5.86 -4.67
CA LEU A 39 2.68 -5.22 -3.36
C LEU A 39 3.55 -3.97 -3.45
N LEU A 40 2.99 -2.81 -3.15
CA LEU A 40 3.66 -1.51 -3.26
C LEU A 40 3.90 -0.90 -1.87
N GLY A 41 5.16 -0.58 -1.56
CA GLY A 41 5.52 0.27 -0.44
C GLY A 41 5.93 1.67 -0.94
N VAL A 42 5.36 2.72 -0.36
CA VAL A 42 5.73 4.10 -0.70
C VAL A 42 6.45 4.73 0.49
N ILE A 43 7.69 5.15 0.27
CA ILE A 43 8.48 5.89 1.26
C ILE A 43 8.12 7.36 1.14
N THR A 44 7.38 7.86 2.13
CA THR A 44 7.06 9.29 2.22
C THR A 44 8.10 9.96 3.10
N LEU A 45 8.96 10.76 2.48
CA LEU A 45 9.99 11.51 3.20
C LEU A 45 9.36 12.76 3.80
N LEU A 46 9.06 12.71 5.10
CA LEU A 46 8.69 13.89 5.86
C LEU A 46 9.96 14.70 6.13
N ARG A 47 9.95 15.99 5.80
CA ARG A 47 11.01 16.90 6.25
C ARG A 47 10.87 17.09 7.74
N HIS A 48 11.87 16.61 8.50
CA HIS A 48 11.96 16.90 9.92
C HIS A 48 12.62 18.25 10.12
N TRP A 49 12.02 19.08 10.95
CA TRP A 49 12.62 20.34 11.40
C TRP A 49 13.23 20.10 12.77
N VAL A 50 14.51 20.38 12.91
CA VAL A 50 15.17 20.40 14.22
C VAL A 50 15.22 21.84 14.68
N VAL A 51 14.70 22.09 15.86
CA VAL A 51 14.72 23.40 16.50
C VAL A 51 15.82 23.37 17.57
N VAL A 52 16.82 24.24 17.40
CA VAL A 52 17.90 24.43 18.39
C VAL A 52 17.89 25.90 18.78
N GLY A 53 17.36 26.19 19.97
CA GLY A 53 17.13 27.57 20.41
C GLY A 53 16.14 28.31 19.53
N GLU A 54 16.52 29.46 18.96
CA GLU A 54 15.68 30.23 18.02
C GLU A 54 15.88 29.84 16.54
N ALA A 55 16.84 28.94 16.26
CA ALA A 55 17.11 28.48 14.91
C ALA A 55 16.36 27.18 14.60
N SER A 56 15.77 27.11 13.41
CA SER A 56 15.18 25.89 12.90
C SER A 56 15.77 25.56 11.52
N ALA A 57 16.15 24.29 11.33
CA ALA A 57 16.68 23.83 10.06
C ALA A 57 15.99 22.53 9.62
N PRO A 58 15.70 22.36 8.31
CA PRO A 58 15.24 21.09 7.81
C PRO A 58 16.39 20.07 7.85
N VAL A 59 16.12 18.90 8.42
CA VAL A 59 17.05 17.77 8.39
C VAL A 59 16.64 16.85 7.25
N SER A 60 17.56 16.60 6.34
CA SER A 60 17.39 15.63 5.27
C SER A 60 18.00 14.30 5.69
N TYR A 61 17.37 13.20 5.28
CA TYR A 61 17.95 11.88 5.47
C TYR A 61 19.25 11.74 4.68
N THR A 62 20.23 11.06 5.24
CA THR A 62 21.44 10.66 4.53
C THR A 62 21.12 9.55 3.53
N GLU A 63 22.01 9.34 2.56
CA GLU A 63 21.85 8.24 1.60
C GLU A 63 21.79 6.87 2.27
N ASP A 64 22.57 6.67 3.32
CA ASP A 64 22.61 5.41 4.07
C ASP A 64 21.31 5.17 4.86
N GLU A 65 20.73 6.22 5.45
CA GLU A 65 19.42 6.14 6.11
C GLU A 65 18.33 5.81 5.10
N LEU A 66 18.35 6.43 3.92
CA LEU A 66 17.39 6.13 2.84
C LEU A 66 17.53 4.69 2.33
N LYS A 67 18.75 4.18 2.18
CA LYS A 67 18.99 2.78 1.83
C LYS A 67 18.44 1.84 2.88
N LEU A 68 18.67 2.13 4.16
CA LEU A 68 18.17 1.31 5.27
C LEU A 68 16.64 1.30 5.33
N ILE A 69 15.99 2.47 5.14
CA ILE A 69 14.53 2.58 5.08
C ILE A 69 13.99 1.74 3.92
N ARG A 70 14.59 1.90 2.73
CA ARG A 70 14.19 1.14 1.53
C ARG A 70 14.34 -0.36 1.74
N GLN A 71 15.43 -0.80 2.36
CA GLN A 71 15.67 -2.22 2.65
C GLN A 71 14.58 -2.77 3.61
N ARG A 72 14.27 -2.06 4.67
CA ARG A 72 13.22 -2.48 5.62
C ARG A 72 11.85 -2.60 4.96
N VAL A 73 11.49 -1.64 4.10
CA VAL A 73 10.22 -1.70 3.36
C VAL A 73 10.22 -2.90 2.42
N MET A 74 11.33 -3.14 1.71
CA MET A 74 11.45 -4.28 0.80
C MET A 74 11.37 -5.61 1.56
N ASP A 75 12.04 -5.74 2.70
CA ASP A 75 12.02 -6.95 3.54
C ASP A 75 10.59 -7.23 4.04
N TYR A 76 9.87 -6.21 4.48
CA TYR A 76 8.47 -6.32 4.86
C TYR A 76 7.60 -6.82 3.72
N LEU A 77 7.71 -6.21 2.51
CA LEU A 77 6.93 -6.62 1.35
C LEU A 77 7.25 -8.06 0.92
N ASN A 78 8.53 -8.45 0.94
CA ASN A 78 8.94 -9.80 0.59
C ASN A 78 8.41 -10.83 1.61
N GLN A 79 8.45 -10.53 2.89
CA GLN A 79 7.88 -11.38 3.93
C GLN A 79 6.36 -11.52 3.74
N THR A 80 5.67 -10.42 3.44
CA THR A 80 4.24 -10.44 3.14
C THR A 80 3.95 -11.27 1.88
N ALA A 81 4.73 -11.09 0.80
CA ALA A 81 4.60 -11.87 -0.41
C ALA A 81 4.81 -13.38 -0.17
N GLU A 82 5.75 -13.74 0.72
CA GLU A 82 5.98 -15.15 1.10
C GLU A 82 4.80 -15.77 1.84
N SER A 83 4.12 -15.00 2.67
CA SER A 83 2.92 -15.47 3.39
C SER A 83 1.72 -15.72 2.49
N MET A 84 1.68 -15.07 1.32
CA MET A 84 0.59 -15.15 0.32
C MET A 84 0.81 -16.23 -0.75
N LYS A 85 1.78 -17.15 -0.60
CA LYS A 85 2.08 -18.16 -1.63
C LYS A 85 0.93 -19.14 -1.81
N THR A 86 0.03 -18.81 -2.74
CA THR A 86 -1.05 -19.67 -3.22
C THR A 86 -0.73 -20.11 -4.64
N GLN A 87 -1.03 -21.36 -5.00
CA GLN A 87 -0.82 -21.88 -6.36
C GLN A 87 -1.55 -21.01 -7.40
N GLY A 88 -0.85 -20.60 -8.44
CA GLY A 88 -1.41 -19.83 -9.55
C GLY A 88 -1.32 -18.31 -9.37
N LEU A 89 -0.77 -17.80 -8.27
CA LEU A 89 -0.47 -16.39 -8.07
C LEU A 89 0.98 -16.07 -8.39
N THR A 90 1.19 -14.95 -9.08
CA THR A 90 2.50 -14.31 -9.21
C THR A 90 2.49 -13.07 -8.33
N ILE A 91 3.36 -13.01 -7.32
CA ILE A 91 3.46 -11.87 -6.42
C ILE A 91 4.78 -11.16 -6.69
N LYS A 92 4.69 -9.84 -6.91
CA LYS A 92 5.83 -8.94 -7.08
C LYS A 92 5.85 -7.90 -5.97
N THR A 93 7.01 -7.35 -5.70
CA THR A 93 7.19 -6.27 -4.73
C THR A 93 7.79 -5.05 -5.40
N MET A 94 7.32 -3.86 -5.05
CA MET A 94 7.78 -2.59 -5.58
C MET A 94 7.92 -1.57 -4.43
N VAL A 95 9.00 -0.80 -4.44
CA VAL A 95 9.21 0.29 -3.49
C VAL A 95 9.48 1.58 -4.26
N THR A 96 8.68 2.60 -4.00
CA THR A 96 8.84 3.95 -4.56
C THR A 96 9.02 4.98 -3.45
N SER A 97 9.36 6.21 -3.81
CA SER A 97 9.51 7.31 -2.87
C SER A 97 8.82 8.55 -3.39
N GLY A 98 8.00 9.19 -2.56
CA GLY A 98 7.27 10.39 -2.96
C GLY A 98 5.99 10.60 -2.19
N ASN A 99 5.05 11.34 -2.81
CA ASN A 99 3.70 11.47 -2.27
C ASN A 99 2.95 10.15 -2.46
N ALA A 100 2.44 9.58 -1.39
CA ALA A 100 1.87 8.24 -1.41
C ALA A 100 0.76 8.06 -2.46
N ALA A 101 -0.19 8.99 -2.54
CA ALA A 101 -1.28 8.86 -3.50
C ALA A 101 -0.80 8.98 -4.96
N ASP A 102 0.14 9.89 -5.24
CA ASP A 102 0.68 10.08 -6.59
C ASP A 102 1.53 8.88 -7.02
N GLU A 103 2.35 8.34 -6.12
CA GLU A 103 3.15 7.13 -6.39
C GLU A 103 2.29 5.89 -6.58
N ILE A 104 1.17 5.74 -5.86
CA ILE A 104 0.22 4.65 -6.08
C ILE A 104 -0.38 4.72 -7.49
N LEU A 105 -0.84 5.90 -7.90
CA LEU A 105 -1.43 6.10 -9.23
C LEU A 105 -0.40 5.87 -10.35
N LYS A 106 0.81 6.37 -10.17
CA LYS A 106 1.92 6.17 -11.10
C LYS A 106 2.31 4.70 -11.21
N ALA A 107 2.44 4.00 -10.08
CA ALA A 107 2.73 2.57 -10.07
C ALA A 107 1.63 1.75 -10.77
N ALA A 108 0.35 2.12 -10.58
CA ALA A 108 -0.76 1.48 -11.27
C ALA A 108 -0.66 1.64 -12.80
N ASP A 109 -0.32 2.83 -13.28
CA ASP A 109 -0.10 3.08 -14.71
C ASP A 109 1.15 2.31 -15.21
N GLU A 110 2.26 2.28 -14.47
CA GLU A 110 3.51 1.64 -14.84
C GLU A 110 3.37 0.12 -15.04
N ILE A 111 2.67 -0.56 -14.13
CA ILE A 111 2.44 -2.01 -14.23
C ILE A 111 1.22 -2.35 -15.10
N ASN A 112 0.55 -1.36 -15.65
CA ASN A 112 -0.76 -1.49 -16.32
C ASN A 112 -1.75 -2.26 -15.45
N ALA A 113 -1.89 -1.86 -14.20
CA ALA A 113 -2.85 -2.47 -13.28
C ALA A 113 -4.29 -2.30 -13.80
N ASP A 114 -5.12 -3.29 -13.54
CA ASP A 114 -6.56 -3.26 -13.85
C ASP A 114 -7.43 -3.17 -12.59
N LEU A 115 -6.79 -3.23 -11.42
CA LEU A 115 -7.42 -3.02 -10.11
C LEU A 115 -6.40 -2.47 -9.11
N ILE A 116 -6.79 -1.47 -8.31
CA ILE A 116 -6.09 -1.09 -7.09
C ILE A 116 -6.91 -1.59 -5.89
N ALA A 117 -6.30 -2.33 -4.97
CA ALA A 117 -6.96 -2.78 -3.75
C ALA A 117 -6.32 -2.13 -2.52
N MET A 118 -7.11 -1.40 -1.75
CA MET A 118 -6.67 -0.64 -0.58
C MET A 118 -7.51 -0.96 0.65
N SER A 119 -6.91 -0.87 1.81
CA SER A 119 -7.62 -0.96 3.08
C SER A 119 -7.94 0.41 3.66
N THR A 120 -9.03 0.47 4.41
CA THR A 120 -9.40 1.66 5.19
C THR A 120 -9.54 1.30 6.66
N HIS A 121 -9.26 2.28 7.53
CA HIS A 121 -9.53 2.15 8.95
C HIS A 121 -11.04 2.05 9.18
N GLY A 122 -11.47 0.93 9.76
CA GLY A 122 -12.82 0.77 10.30
C GLY A 122 -12.93 1.45 11.66
N ARG A 123 -12.87 2.78 11.75
CA ARG A 123 -13.15 3.42 13.04
C ARG A 123 -14.63 3.30 13.35
N SER A 124 -14.92 2.65 14.47
CA SER A 124 -16.17 2.74 15.23
C SER A 124 -16.44 4.21 15.60
N GLY A 125 -17.19 4.88 14.79
CA GLY A 125 -17.58 6.27 15.04
C GLY A 125 -18.43 6.77 13.90
N TRP A 126 -19.72 6.81 14.12
CA TRP A 126 -20.80 7.24 13.24
C TRP A 126 -20.71 8.69 12.73
N ARG A 127 -19.51 9.29 12.69
CA ARG A 127 -19.36 10.67 12.23
C ARG A 127 -18.27 10.76 11.18
N ARG A 128 -18.77 10.81 9.93
CA ARG A 128 -18.10 11.14 8.66
C ARG A 128 -17.34 10.00 8.01
N LEU A 129 -17.83 9.61 6.84
CA LEU A 129 -17.17 8.92 5.74
C LEU A 129 -15.87 9.66 5.32
N ALA A 130 -14.88 9.71 6.19
CA ALA A 130 -13.57 10.23 5.84
C ALA A 130 -12.68 9.02 5.55
N PHE A 131 -12.60 8.61 4.29
CA PHE A 131 -11.48 7.87 3.80
C PHE A 131 -10.22 8.67 4.15
N GLY A 132 -9.12 8.04 4.57
CA GLY A 132 -7.87 8.79 4.79
C GLY A 132 -7.49 9.58 3.52
N SER A 133 -6.77 10.68 3.68
CA SER A 133 -6.44 11.60 2.58
C SER A 133 -5.80 10.93 1.36
N ILE A 134 -4.99 9.89 1.59
CA ILE A 134 -4.34 9.09 0.52
C ILE A 134 -5.40 8.30 -0.23
N THR A 135 -6.24 7.57 0.48
CA THR A 135 -7.30 6.74 -0.09
C THR A 135 -8.31 7.57 -0.87
N ASP A 136 -8.72 8.71 -0.31
CA ASP A 136 -9.65 9.64 -0.95
C ASP A 136 -9.06 10.18 -2.26
N LYS A 137 -7.80 10.60 -2.26
CA LYS A 137 -7.12 11.07 -3.47
C LYS A 137 -6.99 9.97 -4.53
N VAL A 138 -6.62 8.74 -4.14
CA VAL A 138 -6.53 7.62 -5.08
C VAL A 138 -7.90 7.31 -5.67
N LEU A 139 -8.95 7.25 -4.84
CA LEU A 139 -10.32 6.96 -5.29
C LEU A 139 -10.84 7.97 -6.31
N HIS A 140 -10.55 9.27 -6.09
CA HIS A 140 -11.00 10.33 -7.00
C HIS A 140 -10.15 10.48 -8.27
N SER A 141 -8.88 10.09 -8.22
CA SER A 141 -7.94 10.31 -9.32
C SER A 141 -7.65 9.06 -10.15
N SER A 142 -8.04 7.89 -9.67
CA SER A 142 -7.80 6.63 -10.38
C SER A 142 -8.63 6.54 -11.66
N LYS A 143 -8.00 6.07 -12.74
CA LYS A 143 -8.66 5.75 -14.02
C LYS A 143 -9.15 4.30 -14.09
N ILE A 144 -8.77 3.49 -13.12
CA ILE A 144 -9.11 2.07 -13.03
C ILE A 144 -9.92 1.82 -11.75
N PRO A 145 -10.66 0.71 -11.66
CA PRO A 145 -11.40 0.33 -10.46
C PRO A 145 -10.53 0.33 -9.20
N VAL A 146 -11.11 0.79 -8.09
CA VAL A 146 -10.49 0.76 -6.77
C VAL A 146 -11.37 -0.05 -5.82
N LEU A 147 -10.82 -1.15 -5.31
CA LEU A 147 -11.46 -1.97 -4.29
C LEU A 147 -11.07 -1.45 -2.90
N MET A 148 -12.08 -1.01 -2.15
CA MET A 148 -11.89 -0.56 -0.79
C MET A 148 -12.29 -1.67 0.20
N VAL A 149 -11.32 -2.12 0.98
CA VAL A 149 -11.53 -3.13 2.01
C VAL A 149 -11.56 -2.46 3.38
N ARG A 150 -12.62 -2.68 4.13
CA ARG A 150 -12.70 -2.22 5.51
C ARG A 150 -11.97 -3.21 6.42
N ALA A 151 -10.99 -2.73 7.17
CA ALA A 151 -10.34 -3.57 8.15
C ALA A 151 -11.36 -4.04 9.22
N PRO A 152 -11.25 -5.28 9.72
CA PRO A 152 -12.10 -5.78 10.79
C PRO A 152 -12.04 -4.89 12.03
N GLU A 153 -13.16 -4.83 12.79
CA GLU A 153 -13.19 -4.11 14.06
C GLU A 153 -12.20 -4.74 15.04
N GLY A 154 -11.45 -3.90 15.74
CA GLY A 154 -10.43 -4.37 16.68
C GLY A 154 -9.05 -4.62 16.09
N THR A 155 -8.85 -4.40 14.77
CA THR A 155 -7.51 -4.41 14.18
C THR A 155 -6.73 -3.20 14.70
N VAL A 156 -5.76 -3.45 15.59
CA VAL A 156 -4.89 -2.41 16.16
C VAL A 156 -3.54 -2.47 15.46
N ASN A 157 -2.96 -1.33 15.18
CA ASN A 157 -1.55 -1.25 14.79
C ASN A 157 -0.72 -1.36 16.07
N GLU A 158 -0.02 -2.47 16.25
CA GLU A 158 1.01 -2.61 17.28
C GLU A 158 2.27 -1.87 16.91
#